data_b15a08a560b8e71e100b3fb366f61f31
#
_entry.id   b15a08a560b8e71e100b3fb366f61f31
#
_cell.length_a   1.000
_cell.length_b   1.000
_cell.length_c   1.000
_cell.angle_alpha   90.00
_cell.angle_beta   90.00
_cell.angle_gamma   90.00
#
_symmetry.space_group_name_H-M   'P 1'
#
loop_
_entity.id
_entity.type
_entity.pdbx_description
1 polymer ?
#
loop_
_entity_poly.entity_id
_entity_poly.type
_entity_poly.pdbx_seq_one_letter_code
_entity_poly.pdbx_strand_id
1 'polypeptide(L)'
;YVGIMSGMEKAEYQKQIDYYLEATGLSAHQKKKNRQLSGGMKRRVGLIQALLHNPSVLIVDEPTTGLDPEERIRIRNLLFDFSADRTVLFSTHVTEDLAATCNQLAVMKKGHFLYSGNMSELIEQAQGHVWKCRVSNENKAREVEQRYHVSAKQLTSDGLLMKIISSSHPDIECWPCEA
;
A
#
# COMPACT_ATOMS: atom_id res chain seq x y z
N TYR A 1 21.69 -5.25 -19.48
CA TYR A 1 21.77 -6.71 -19.53
C TYR A 1 20.38 -7.33 -19.73
N VAL A 2 19.41 -6.97 -18.89
CA VAL A 2 18.02 -7.47 -19.00
C VAL A 2 17.39 -7.13 -20.35
N GLY A 3 17.47 -5.89 -20.83
CA GLY A 3 16.92 -5.51 -22.13
C GLY A 3 17.50 -6.31 -23.30
N ILE A 4 18.80 -6.57 -23.27
CA ILE A 4 19.49 -7.41 -24.29
C ILE A 4 18.97 -8.85 -24.25
N MET A 5 18.85 -9.41 -23.04
CA MET A 5 18.34 -10.78 -22.85
C MET A 5 16.86 -10.93 -23.28
N SER A 6 16.09 -9.84 -23.21
CA SER A 6 14.69 -9.78 -23.67
C SER A 6 14.56 -9.51 -25.18
N GLY A 7 15.66 -9.46 -25.94
CA GLY A 7 15.66 -9.25 -27.37
C GLY A 7 15.37 -7.81 -27.83
N MET A 8 15.43 -6.83 -26.90
CA MET A 8 15.17 -5.43 -27.21
C MET A 8 16.32 -4.80 -28.01
N GLU A 9 16.00 -3.92 -28.93
CA GLU A 9 17.01 -3.12 -29.64
C GLU A 9 17.70 -2.12 -28.70
N LYS A 10 18.98 -1.83 -28.96
CA LYS A 10 19.79 -0.97 -28.08
C LYS A 10 19.18 0.41 -27.85
N ALA A 11 18.64 1.03 -28.88
CA ALA A 11 18.02 2.36 -28.78
C ALA A 11 16.76 2.32 -27.91
N GLU A 12 15.96 1.27 -28.03
CA GLU A 12 14.73 1.08 -27.29
C GLU A 12 14.99 0.86 -25.80
N TYR A 13 15.81 -0.12 -25.42
CA TYR A 13 16.08 -0.38 -24.00
C TYR A 13 16.78 0.80 -23.31
N GLN A 14 17.62 1.57 -24.04
CA GLN A 14 18.23 2.76 -23.47
C GLN A 14 17.18 3.83 -23.15
N LYS A 15 16.26 4.08 -24.06
CA LYS A 15 15.13 5.00 -23.84
C LYS A 15 14.28 4.57 -22.63
N GLN A 16 13.98 3.28 -22.53
CA GLN A 16 13.21 2.73 -21.41
C GLN A 16 13.97 2.87 -20.07
N ILE A 17 15.28 2.61 -20.07
CA ILE A 17 16.11 2.80 -18.88
C ILE A 17 16.07 4.25 -18.40
N ASP A 18 16.30 5.21 -19.30
CA ASP A 18 16.32 6.63 -18.97
C ASP A 18 14.96 7.08 -18.40
N TYR A 19 13.85 6.65 -19.02
CA TYR A 19 12.50 6.91 -18.53
C TYR A 19 12.27 6.35 -17.13
N TYR A 20 12.55 5.07 -16.90
CA TYR A 20 12.31 4.46 -15.58
C TYR A 20 13.25 4.96 -14.50
N LEU A 21 14.48 5.33 -14.81
CA LEU A 21 15.39 5.99 -13.87
C LEU A 21 14.85 7.32 -13.40
N GLU A 22 14.27 8.10 -14.32
CA GLU A 22 13.62 9.38 -14.00
C GLU A 22 12.37 9.16 -13.15
N ALA A 23 11.45 8.31 -13.60
CA ALA A 23 10.20 8.00 -12.92
C ALA A 23 10.40 7.47 -11.49
N THR A 24 11.50 6.74 -11.24
CA THR A 24 11.85 6.20 -9.92
C THR A 24 12.81 7.09 -9.11
N GLY A 25 13.21 8.25 -9.62
CA GLY A 25 14.14 9.17 -8.94
C GLY A 25 15.57 8.66 -8.84
N LEU A 26 16.00 7.78 -9.75
CA LEU A 26 17.35 7.17 -9.74
C LEU A 26 18.31 7.74 -10.77
N SER A 27 17.93 8.74 -11.58
CA SER A 27 18.76 9.32 -12.65
C SER A 27 20.13 9.79 -12.18
N ALA A 28 20.21 10.44 -11.00
CA ALA A 28 21.49 10.89 -10.41
C ALA A 28 22.38 9.72 -9.95
N HIS A 29 21.86 8.51 -9.90
CA HIS A 29 22.52 7.33 -9.36
C HIS A 29 22.87 6.26 -10.42
N GLN A 30 22.58 6.51 -11.69
CA GLN A 30 22.78 5.55 -12.80
C GLN A 30 24.21 5.02 -12.93
N LYS A 31 25.22 5.79 -12.51
CA LYS A 31 26.64 5.37 -12.57
C LYS A 31 27.12 4.68 -11.30
N LYS A 32 26.30 4.58 -10.24
CA LYS A 32 26.67 3.89 -9.00
C LYS A 32 26.71 2.38 -9.20
N LYS A 33 27.69 1.74 -8.58
CA LYS A 33 27.73 0.27 -8.52
C LYS A 33 26.64 -0.23 -7.57
N ASN A 34 26.07 -1.41 -7.82
CA ASN A 34 24.99 -1.99 -7.00
C ASN A 34 25.30 -2.03 -5.49
N ARG A 35 26.57 -2.27 -5.11
CA ARG A 35 27.02 -2.25 -3.70
C ARG A 35 26.90 -0.88 -3.01
N GLN A 36 26.77 0.21 -3.78
CA GLN A 36 26.68 1.59 -3.30
C GLN A 36 25.24 2.07 -3.18
N LEU A 37 24.28 1.23 -3.58
CA LEU A 37 22.86 1.54 -3.52
C LEU A 37 22.28 1.17 -2.16
N SER A 38 21.38 2.00 -1.63
CA SER A 38 20.56 1.69 -0.45
C SER A 38 19.59 0.53 -0.73
N GLY A 39 18.94 -0.01 0.30
CA GLY A 39 17.92 -1.05 0.16
C GLY A 39 16.77 -0.59 -0.73
N GLY A 40 16.23 0.61 -0.50
CA GLY A 40 15.16 1.21 -1.31
C GLY A 40 15.59 1.45 -2.76
N MET A 41 16.82 1.93 -2.99
CA MET A 41 17.36 2.09 -4.35
C MET A 41 17.48 0.75 -5.08
N LYS A 42 17.95 -0.30 -4.42
CA LYS A 42 18.04 -1.66 -5.02
C LYS A 42 16.66 -2.20 -5.38
N ARG A 43 15.66 -1.98 -4.53
CA ARG A 43 14.27 -2.39 -4.79
C ARG A 43 13.71 -1.68 -6.02
N ARG A 44 13.93 -0.36 -6.13
CA ARG A 44 13.54 0.42 -7.33
C ARG A 44 14.26 -0.05 -8.61
N VAL A 45 15.54 -0.37 -8.53
CA VAL A 45 16.25 -1.00 -9.66
C VAL A 45 15.63 -2.35 -10.04
N GLY A 46 15.27 -3.19 -9.06
CA GLY A 46 14.57 -4.45 -9.32
C GLY A 46 13.23 -4.24 -10.03
N LEU A 47 12.46 -3.24 -9.62
CA LEU A 47 11.21 -2.86 -10.28
C LEU A 47 11.47 -2.39 -11.73
N ILE A 48 12.47 -1.52 -11.96
CA ILE A 48 12.86 -1.11 -13.32
C ILE A 48 13.19 -2.34 -14.18
N GLN A 49 13.94 -3.30 -13.65
CA GLN A 49 14.27 -4.53 -14.39
C GLN A 49 13.03 -5.31 -14.80
N ALA A 50 12.02 -5.39 -13.94
CA ALA A 50 10.77 -6.09 -14.22
C ALA A 50 9.91 -5.34 -15.26
N LEU A 51 9.97 -4.01 -15.30
CA LEU A 51 9.22 -3.17 -16.22
C LEU A 51 9.87 -3.03 -17.62
N LEU A 52 11.20 -3.19 -17.68
CA LEU A 52 12.02 -2.80 -18.84
C LEU A 52 11.57 -3.45 -20.16
N HIS A 53 11.14 -4.70 -20.12
CA HIS A 53 10.69 -5.44 -21.31
C HIS A 53 9.18 -5.35 -21.57
N ASN A 54 8.52 -4.40 -20.90
CA ASN A 54 7.11 -4.07 -21.11
C ASN A 54 6.15 -5.28 -20.99
N PRO A 55 6.17 -6.03 -19.86
CA PRO A 55 5.38 -7.25 -19.71
C PRO A 55 3.89 -6.97 -19.71
N SER A 56 3.08 -7.90 -20.23
CA SER A 56 1.61 -7.84 -20.16
C SER A 56 1.08 -8.09 -18.74
N VAL A 57 1.83 -8.83 -17.91
CA VAL A 57 1.53 -9.11 -16.51
C VAL A 57 2.77 -8.81 -15.66
N LEU A 58 2.61 -7.94 -14.68
CA LEU A 58 3.62 -7.60 -13.69
C LEU A 58 3.20 -8.12 -12.31
N ILE A 59 4.07 -8.88 -11.64
CA ILE A 59 3.84 -9.34 -10.27
C ILE A 59 4.95 -8.79 -9.39
N VAL A 60 4.59 -8.05 -8.33
CA VAL A 60 5.54 -7.38 -7.43
C VAL A 60 5.15 -7.63 -5.97
N ASP A 61 6.13 -8.02 -5.17
CA ASP A 61 5.96 -8.20 -3.74
C ASP A 61 6.44 -6.98 -2.98
N GLU A 62 5.52 -6.34 -2.19
CA GLU A 62 5.80 -5.20 -1.32
C GLU A 62 6.57 -4.04 -2.01
N PRO A 63 6.09 -3.47 -3.13
CA PRO A 63 6.88 -2.54 -3.95
C PRO A 63 7.27 -1.24 -3.23
N THR A 64 6.52 -0.83 -2.22
CA THR A 64 6.65 0.46 -1.51
C THR A 64 7.27 0.33 -0.12
N THR A 65 7.46 -0.89 0.37
CA THR A 65 7.98 -1.13 1.71
C THR A 65 9.42 -0.65 1.87
N GLY A 66 9.67 0.13 2.94
CA GLY A 66 11.00 0.67 3.25
C GLY A 66 11.41 1.86 2.37
N LEU A 67 10.48 2.43 1.62
CA LEU A 67 10.64 3.69 0.90
C LEU A 67 10.16 4.85 1.77
N ASP A 68 10.75 6.03 1.57
CA ASP A 68 10.23 7.26 2.14
C ASP A 68 8.91 7.68 1.47
N PRO A 69 8.15 8.61 2.05
CA PRO A 69 6.82 8.99 1.54
C PRO A 69 6.84 9.48 0.08
N GLU A 70 7.85 10.26 -0.32
CA GLU A 70 7.95 10.76 -1.68
C GLU A 70 8.25 9.64 -2.68
N GLU A 71 9.19 8.76 -2.34
CA GLU A 71 9.54 7.61 -3.15
C GLU A 71 8.36 6.63 -3.30
N ARG A 72 7.56 6.45 -2.22
CA ARG A 72 6.35 5.65 -2.24
C ARG A 72 5.33 6.19 -3.23
N ILE A 73 5.08 7.50 -3.23
CA ILE A 73 4.16 8.14 -4.18
C ILE A 73 4.63 7.92 -5.62
N ARG A 74 5.93 8.09 -5.89
CA ARG A 74 6.51 7.85 -7.23
C ARG A 74 6.28 6.42 -7.72
N ILE A 75 6.50 5.43 -6.87
CA ILE A 75 6.30 4.02 -7.23
C ILE A 75 4.82 3.70 -7.44
N ARG A 76 3.92 4.22 -6.61
CA ARG A 76 2.48 4.05 -6.82
C ARG A 76 2.02 4.61 -8.16
N ASN A 77 2.41 5.84 -8.47
CA ASN A 77 2.06 6.48 -9.74
C ASN A 77 2.60 5.67 -10.92
N LEU A 78 3.85 5.22 -10.84
CA LEU A 78 4.45 4.39 -11.88
C LEU A 78 3.68 3.08 -12.10
N LEU A 79 3.27 2.38 -11.02
CA LEU A 79 2.48 1.15 -11.13
C LEU A 79 1.07 1.42 -11.66
N PHE A 80 0.45 2.53 -11.25
CA PHE A 80 -0.84 2.98 -11.75
C PHE A 80 -0.79 3.25 -13.26
N ASP A 81 0.17 4.06 -13.73
CA ASP A 81 0.35 4.37 -15.15
C ASP A 81 0.63 3.11 -15.97
N PHE A 82 1.45 2.20 -15.43
CA PHE A 82 1.75 0.92 -16.06
C PHE A 82 0.52 -0.01 -16.16
N SER A 83 -0.43 0.11 -15.25
CA SER A 83 -1.64 -0.71 -15.21
C SER A 83 -2.71 -0.29 -16.23
N ALA A 84 -2.55 0.84 -16.94
CA ALA A 84 -3.57 1.39 -17.84
C ALA A 84 -4.01 0.40 -18.94
N ASP A 85 -3.08 -0.41 -19.44
CA ASP A 85 -3.31 -1.40 -20.50
C ASP A 85 -2.72 -2.79 -20.16
N ARG A 86 -2.34 -3.01 -18.89
CA ARG A 86 -1.67 -4.23 -18.42
C ARG A 86 -2.25 -4.70 -17.08
N THR A 87 -1.96 -5.94 -16.74
CA THR A 87 -2.31 -6.47 -15.41
C THR A 87 -1.14 -6.26 -14.45
N VAL A 88 -1.39 -5.54 -13.36
CA VAL A 88 -0.43 -5.38 -12.26
C VAL A 88 -0.99 -6.05 -11.02
N LEU A 89 -0.28 -7.04 -10.50
CA LEU A 89 -0.57 -7.69 -9.24
C LEU A 89 0.54 -7.36 -8.25
N PHE A 90 0.20 -6.74 -7.13
CA PHE A 90 1.18 -6.51 -6.07
C PHE A 90 0.64 -6.86 -4.69
N SER A 91 1.52 -7.32 -3.81
CA SER A 91 1.21 -7.49 -2.40
C SER A 91 1.56 -6.22 -1.63
N THR A 92 0.80 -5.91 -0.60
CA THR A 92 1.15 -4.87 0.37
C THR A 92 0.43 -5.08 1.71
N HIS A 93 1.02 -4.64 2.79
CA HIS A 93 0.39 -4.50 4.10
C HIS A 93 0.02 -3.03 4.41
N VAL A 94 0.27 -2.12 3.46
CA VAL A 94 -0.01 -0.68 3.59
C VAL A 94 -1.34 -0.37 2.91
N THR A 95 -2.38 -0.17 3.71
CA THR A 95 -3.75 0.09 3.23
C THR A 95 -3.88 1.35 2.37
N GLU A 96 -3.06 2.37 2.64
CA GLU A 96 -3.02 3.61 1.84
C GLU A 96 -2.59 3.37 0.39
N ASP A 97 -1.73 2.38 0.15
CA ASP A 97 -1.31 2.03 -1.21
C ASP A 97 -2.44 1.38 -2.00
N LEU A 98 -3.28 0.58 -1.33
CA LEU A 98 -4.45 -0.05 -1.96
C LEU A 98 -5.49 0.99 -2.37
N ALA A 99 -5.86 1.87 -1.46
CA ALA A 99 -6.88 2.90 -1.72
C ALA A 99 -6.52 3.84 -2.88
N ALA A 100 -5.22 4.08 -3.10
CA ALA A 100 -4.75 5.01 -4.13
C ALA A 100 -4.53 4.37 -5.51
N THR A 101 -4.39 3.03 -5.60
CA THR A 101 -3.91 2.38 -6.84
C THR A 101 -4.74 1.18 -7.28
N CYS A 102 -5.58 0.60 -6.41
CA CYS A 102 -6.24 -0.67 -6.72
C CYS A 102 -7.75 -0.53 -6.88
N ASN A 103 -8.28 -1.08 -7.98
CA ASN A 103 -9.72 -1.27 -8.15
C ASN A 103 -10.20 -2.62 -7.60
N GLN A 104 -9.33 -3.62 -7.61
CA GLN A 104 -9.60 -4.98 -7.15
C GLN A 104 -8.60 -5.36 -6.07
N LEU A 105 -9.05 -6.02 -5.02
CA LEU A 105 -8.20 -6.49 -3.96
C LEU A 105 -8.59 -7.89 -3.47
N ALA A 106 -7.62 -8.58 -2.91
CA ALA A 106 -7.84 -9.83 -2.19
C ALA A 106 -7.18 -9.74 -0.80
N VAL A 107 -7.95 -10.03 0.24
CA VAL A 107 -7.44 -10.11 1.62
C VAL A 107 -7.14 -11.56 1.94
N MET A 108 -5.89 -11.83 2.34
CA MET A 108 -5.43 -13.18 2.68
C MET A 108 -5.02 -13.28 4.14
N LYS A 109 -5.34 -14.41 4.78
CA LYS A 109 -4.88 -14.76 6.12
C LYS A 109 -4.58 -16.24 6.20
N LYS A 110 -3.36 -16.59 6.62
CA LYS A 110 -2.92 -18.00 6.78
C LYS A 110 -3.16 -18.86 5.52
N GLY A 111 -2.90 -18.31 4.33
CA GLY A 111 -3.06 -19.01 3.06
C GLY A 111 -4.49 -19.11 2.52
N HIS A 112 -5.47 -18.51 3.20
CA HIS A 112 -6.87 -18.49 2.75
C HIS A 112 -7.30 -17.08 2.36
N PHE A 113 -8.09 -16.96 1.30
CA PHE A 113 -8.78 -15.72 0.97
C PHE A 113 -9.91 -15.47 1.95
N LEU A 114 -9.91 -14.30 2.57
CA LEU A 114 -11.00 -13.81 3.41
C LEU A 114 -11.98 -12.94 2.61
N TYR A 115 -11.46 -12.23 1.62
CA TYR A 115 -12.22 -11.37 0.73
C TYR A 115 -11.55 -11.33 -0.63
N SER A 116 -12.33 -11.20 -1.69
CA SER A 116 -11.88 -10.88 -3.05
C SER A 116 -12.98 -10.08 -3.74
N GLY A 117 -12.66 -8.88 -4.19
CA GLY A 117 -13.62 -7.95 -4.79
C GLY A 117 -13.04 -6.54 -4.92
N ASN A 118 -13.90 -5.55 -5.08
CA ASN A 118 -13.47 -4.16 -5.15
C ASN A 118 -13.41 -3.51 -3.76
N MET A 119 -12.63 -2.43 -3.65
CA MET A 119 -12.42 -1.70 -2.40
C MET A 119 -13.73 -1.09 -1.87
N SER A 120 -14.58 -0.57 -2.75
CA SER A 120 -15.83 0.08 -2.35
C SER A 120 -16.77 -0.89 -1.65
N GLU A 121 -16.94 -2.09 -2.19
CA GLU A 121 -17.75 -3.15 -1.56
C GLU A 121 -17.20 -3.56 -0.18
N LEU A 122 -15.87 -3.64 -0.04
CA LEU A 122 -15.27 -3.95 1.26
C LEU A 122 -15.55 -2.86 2.30
N ILE A 123 -15.45 -1.59 1.89
CA ILE A 123 -15.77 -0.44 2.75
C ILE A 123 -17.25 -0.43 3.11
N GLU A 124 -18.17 -0.70 2.16
CA GLU A 124 -19.59 -0.80 2.41
C GLU A 124 -19.92 -1.89 3.44
N GLN A 125 -19.27 -3.05 3.35
CA GLN A 125 -19.43 -4.12 4.35
C GLN A 125 -18.94 -3.73 5.75
N ALA A 126 -17.99 -2.81 5.86
CA ALA A 126 -17.49 -2.32 7.13
C ALA A 126 -18.34 -1.17 7.73
N GLN A 127 -19.25 -0.57 6.94
CA GLN A 127 -20.12 0.49 7.44
C GLN A 127 -21.05 -0.04 8.54
N GLY A 128 -21.25 0.80 9.58
CA GLY A 128 -22.04 0.43 10.76
C GLY A 128 -21.32 -0.53 11.73
N HIS A 129 -20.09 -0.94 11.44
CA HIS A 129 -19.28 -1.77 12.33
C HIS A 129 -18.11 -1.01 12.97
N VAL A 130 -17.88 0.22 12.55
CA VAL A 130 -16.79 1.06 13.07
C VAL A 130 -17.36 2.22 13.87
N TRP A 131 -16.90 2.37 15.11
CA TRP A 131 -17.42 3.33 16.07
C TRP A 131 -16.28 4.18 16.64
N LYS A 132 -16.55 5.48 16.82
CA LYS A 132 -15.70 6.36 17.62
C LYS A 132 -16.32 6.51 19.00
N CYS A 133 -15.53 6.22 20.03
CA CYS A 133 -15.97 6.26 21.42
C CYS A 133 -15.12 7.25 22.19
N ARG A 134 -15.75 8.10 22.99
CA ARG A 134 -15.05 8.99 23.92
C ARG A 134 -14.89 8.31 25.27
N VAL A 135 -13.67 8.34 25.79
CA VAL A 135 -13.33 7.69 27.05
C VAL A 135 -12.68 8.71 27.97
N SER A 136 -13.25 8.87 29.18
CA SER A 136 -12.88 9.94 30.12
C SER A 136 -11.62 9.65 30.94
N ASN A 137 -11.20 8.39 31.07
CA ASN A 137 -10.03 8.00 31.86
C ASN A 137 -9.45 6.66 31.42
N GLU A 138 -8.22 6.38 31.88
CA GLU A 138 -7.48 5.15 31.52
C GLU A 138 -8.18 3.85 31.96
N ASN A 139 -8.89 3.85 33.09
CA ASN A 139 -9.56 2.64 33.56
C ASN A 139 -10.68 2.24 32.59
N LYS A 140 -11.50 3.21 32.17
CA LYS A 140 -12.51 2.98 31.14
C LYS A 140 -11.89 2.59 29.80
N ALA A 141 -10.71 3.14 29.43
CA ALA A 141 -10.02 2.74 28.23
C ALA A 141 -9.63 1.26 28.26
N ARG A 142 -9.14 0.77 29.39
CA ARG A 142 -8.81 -0.66 29.57
C ARG A 142 -10.06 -1.56 29.51
N GLU A 143 -11.19 -1.12 30.06
CA GLU A 143 -12.46 -1.85 29.94
C GLU A 143 -12.90 -1.97 28.47
N VAL A 144 -12.78 -0.89 27.70
CA VAL A 144 -13.09 -0.88 26.26
C VAL A 144 -12.17 -1.85 25.50
N GLU A 145 -10.86 -1.86 25.79
CA GLU A 145 -9.90 -2.77 25.18
C GLU A 145 -10.16 -4.25 25.49
N GLN A 146 -10.70 -4.53 26.66
CA GLN A 146 -11.06 -5.91 27.03
C GLN A 146 -12.33 -6.41 26.35
N ARG A 147 -13.26 -5.49 26.03
CA ARG A 147 -14.59 -5.83 25.48
C ARG A 147 -14.67 -5.71 23.96
N TYR A 148 -13.88 -4.81 23.34
CA TYR A 148 -13.96 -4.48 21.93
C TYR A 148 -12.59 -4.53 21.25
N HIS A 149 -12.60 -4.77 19.95
CA HIS A 149 -11.38 -4.65 19.14
C HIS A 149 -11.09 -3.17 18.86
N VAL A 150 -10.03 -2.65 19.46
CA VAL A 150 -9.59 -1.25 19.29
C VAL A 150 -8.65 -1.16 18.10
N SER A 151 -9.04 -0.40 17.08
CA SER A 151 -8.24 -0.19 15.86
C SER A 151 -7.37 1.07 15.93
N ALA A 152 -7.76 2.09 16.69
CA ALA A 152 -6.97 3.29 16.89
C ALA A 152 -7.29 3.99 18.21
N LYS A 153 -6.32 4.76 18.72
CA LYS A 153 -6.46 5.65 19.87
C LYS A 153 -5.89 7.01 19.52
N GLN A 154 -6.59 8.05 19.90
CA GLN A 154 -6.18 9.44 19.70
C GLN A 154 -6.43 10.25 20.96
N LEU A 155 -5.40 10.90 21.49
CA LEU A 155 -5.55 11.86 22.56
C LEU A 155 -6.07 13.18 21.97
N THR A 156 -7.15 13.71 22.55
CA THR A 156 -7.75 14.99 22.17
C THR A 156 -7.79 15.93 23.38
N SER A 157 -8.11 17.21 23.16
CA SER A 157 -8.32 18.18 24.25
C SER A 157 -9.39 17.74 25.25
N ASP A 158 -10.36 16.97 24.79
CA ASP A 158 -11.56 16.57 25.54
C ASP A 158 -11.49 15.13 26.09
N GLY A 159 -10.32 14.49 26.02
CA GLY A 159 -10.08 13.13 26.50
C GLY A 159 -9.53 12.17 25.45
N LEU A 160 -9.64 10.89 25.72
CA LEU A 160 -9.19 9.84 24.82
C LEU A 160 -10.31 9.42 23.85
N LEU A 161 -10.05 9.54 22.56
CA LEU A 161 -10.92 9.03 21.51
C LEU A 161 -10.41 7.66 21.04
N MET A 162 -11.29 6.67 21.01
CA MET A 162 -10.96 5.31 20.60
C MET A 162 -11.80 4.93 19.38
N LYS A 163 -11.17 4.38 18.34
CA LYS A 163 -11.84 3.76 17.19
C LYS A 163 -11.95 2.28 17.45
N ILE A 164 -13.16 1.74 17.52
CA ILE A 164 -13.43 0.34 17.83
C ILE A 164 -14.25 -0.33 16.73
N ILE A 165 -14.14 -1.65 16.66
CA ILE A 165 -14.92 -2.48 15.74
C ILE A 165 -15.93 -3.29 16.56
N SER A 166 -17.22 -3.15 16.22
CA SER A 166 -18.32 -3.88 16.85
C SER A 166 -19.46 -4.10 15.86
N SER A 167 -20.04 -5.29 15.87
CA SER A 167 -21.21 -5.62 15.04
C SER A 167 -22.53 -5.04 15.56
N SER A 168 -22.54 -4.54 16.79
CA SER A 168 -23.68 -3.89 17.42
C SER A 168 -23.26 -2.56 18.03
N HIS A 169 -24.23 -1.69 18.34
CA HIS A 169 -23.96 -0.43 19.03
C HIS A 169 -23.28 -0.72 20.38
N PRO A 170 -22.09 -0.15 20.61
CA PRO A 170 -21.38 -0.34 21.89
C PRO A 170 -22.13 0.29 23.08
N ASP A 171 -22.04 -0.33 24.26
CA ASP A 171 -22.65 0.14 25.52
C ASP A 171 -21.90 1.31 26.18
N ILE A 172 -21.32 2.19 25.35
CA ILE A 172 -20.54 3.36 25.80
C ILE A 172 -20.89 4.55 24.90
N GLU A 173 -20.56 5.76 25.36
CA GLU A 173 -20.75 6.95 24.53
C GLU A 173 -19.94 6.86 23.26
N CYS A 174 -20.61 6.59 22.15
CA CYS A 174 -19.98 6.42 20.84
C CYS A 174 -20.91 6.85 19.71
N TRP A 175 -20.33 7.08 18.55
CA TRP A 175 -21.03 7.40 17.32
C TRP A 175 -20.43 6.64 16.14
N PRO A 176 -21.20 6.35 15.09
CA PRO A 176 -20.70 5.68 13.91
C PRO A 176 -19.59 6.49 13.24
N CYS A 177 -18.62 5.80 12.68
CA CYS A 177 -17.50 6.37 11.95
C CYS A 177 -17.47 5.76 10.56
N GLU A 178 -17.08 6.54 9.57
CA GLU A 178 -16.73 6.01 8.27
C GLU A 178 -15.59 4.99 8.40
N ALA A 179 -15.72 3.91 7.66
CA ALA A 179 -14.81 2.77 7.68
C ALA A 179 -13.44 3.10 7.07
#